data_848da9a12e6754113fb6ffef6ccd9a92
#
_entry.id   848da9a12e6754113fb6ffef6ccd9a92
#
_cell.length_a   1.000
_cell.length_b   1.000
_cell.length_c   1.000
_cell.angle_alpha   90.00
_cell.angle_beta   90.00
_cell.angle_gamma   90.00
#
_symmetry.space_group_name_H-M   'P 1'
#
loop_
_entity.id
_entity.type
_entity.pdbx_description
1 polymer ?
#
loop_
_entity_poly.entity_id
_entity_poly.type
_entity_poly.pdbx_seq_one_letter_code
_entity_poly.pdbx_strand_id
1 'polypeptide(L)'
;MTAPIQFIDLQAQRRRLGSKLEKSIMDAVQGGQWVMGPQVAELEKQLSEFAGVKHTIACANGTDALLIVLRAWDIGPGDAVFVPTFTFAASAEVVALVGATPVFVDVLEDTYNMDPASLEAAITMIKREGKLKARAVMPVDLFGQTADYRVLEPICKREGLKMLCDAAQGFGALLDGRRAGGIGDAASTSFFPAKPLGCYGDGGATFTNDDALAETLRSIRVHGQGSDKYENVRIGVNSRLDTIQAAILIEKLSVFPEEIELREAVAQRYNNAFRASNRIVEPRVIEGGQSTWAQYTIQVPDRNKLQAELKAKGIPSAVYYPIPLSAQKGYKHFPSAPTPVSDRICNTVISLPMHPYLDTATQDRIIETVLAAV
;
A
#
# COMPACT_ATOMS: atom_id res chain seq x y z
N MET A 1 -17.23 18.25 -26.63
CA MET A 1 -17.19 16.92 -25.95
C MET A 1 -16.45 17.15 -24.65
N THR A 2 -17.06 16.84 -23.50
CA THR A 2 -16.37 16.86 -22.20
C THR A 2 -15.26 15.81 -22.20
N ALA A 3 -14.09 16.14 -21.64
CA ALA A 3 -12.98 15.18 -21.52
C ALA A 3 -13.44 13.93 -20.74
N PRO A 4 -12.91 12.74 -21.08
CA PRO A 4 -13.27 11.51 -20.36
C PRO A 4 -12.84 11.62 -18.89
N ILE A 5 -13.73 11.18 -17.98
CA ILE A 5 -13.43 11.13 -16.55
C ILE A 5 -12.29 10.13 -16.32
N GLN A 6 -11.27 10.55 -15.58
CA GLN A 6 -10.16 9.69 -15.22
C GLN A 6 -10.43 9.06 -13.84
N PHE A 7 -10.09 7.77 -13.67
CA PHE A 7 -10.13 7.12 -12.35
C PHE A 7 -9.08 7.73 -11.40
N ILE A 8 -7.88 7.99 -11.94
CA ILE A 8 -6.80 8.77 -11.34
C ILE A 8 -6.21 9.66 -12.43
N ASP A 9 -6.25 11.00 -12.29
CA ASP A 9 -5.72 11.93 -13.30
C ASP A 9 -4.23 12.26 -13.04
N LEU A 10 -3.34 11.38 -13.51
CA LEU A 10 -1.89 11.58 -13.44
C LEU A 10 -1.42 12.76 -14.32
N GLN A 11 -2.16 13.11 -15.37
CA GLN A 11 -1.82 14.24 -16.23
C GLN A 11 -2.13 15.58 -15.55
N ALA A 12 -3.16 15.66 -14.71
CA ALA A 12 -3.41 16.85 -13.91
C ALA A 12 -2.25 17.09 -12.92
N GLN A 13 -1.73 16.06 -12.25
CA GLN A 13 -0.54 16.16 -11.40
C GLN A 13 0.68 16.64 -12.20
N ARG A 14 0.92 16.08 -13.41
CA ARG A 14 2.02 16.51 -14.28
C ARG A 14 1.89 18.00 -14.65
N ARG A 15 0.70 18.45 -15.02
CA ARG A 15 0.44 19.88 -15.35
C ARG A 15 0.72 20.79 -14.16
N ARG A 16 0.35 20.38 -12.94
CA ARG A 16 0.61 21.14 -11.71
C ARG A 16 2.11 21.32 -11.43
N LEU A 17 2.89 20.26 -11.60
CA LEU A 17 4.35 20.29 -11.38
C LEU A 17 5.07 21.03 -12.51
N GLY A 18 4.53 21.01 -13.74
CA GLY A 18 4.99 21.80 -14.89
C GLY A 18 6.48 21.60 -15.20
N SER A 19 7.14 22.70 -15.59
CA SER A 19 8.54 22.72 -16.01
C SER A 19 9.53 22.33 -14.93
N LYS A 20 9.17 22.42 -13.66
CA LYS A 20 10.02 22.00 -12.55
C LYS A 20 10.30 20.49 -12.61
N LEU A 21 9.25 19.70 -12.84
CA LEU A 21 9.37 18.25 -13.02
C LEU A 21 10.18 17.90 -14.28
N GLU A 22 9.91 18.58 -15.40
CA GLU A 22 10.64 18.33 -16.65
C GLU A 22 12.12 18.64 -16.52
N LYS A 23 12.46 19.74 -15.83
CA LYS A 23 13.85 20.10 -15.53
C LYS A 23 14.54 19.05 -14.66
N SER A 24 13.89 18.59 -13.58
CA SER A 24 14.43 17.58 -12.66
C SER A 24 14.73 16.26 -13.39
N ILE A 25 13.85 15.83 -14.31
CA ILE A 25 14.08 14.66 -15.16
C ILE A 25 15.29 14.87 -16.07
N MET A 26 15.39 16.03 -16.74
CA MET A 26 16.50 16.33 -17.66
C MET A 26 17.84 16.45 -16.92
N ASP A 27 17.85 17.04 -15.74
CA ASP A 27 19.06 17.13 -14.89
C ASP A 27 19.55 15.71 -14.51
N ALA A 28 18.64 14.78 -14.17
CA ALA A 28 18.97 13.38 -13.90
C ALA A 28 19.54 12.66 -15.14
N VAL A 29 18.96 12.90 -16.32
CA VAL A 29 19.44 12.32 -17.59
C VAL A 29 20.83 12.85 -17.93
N GLN A 30 21.06 14.17 -17.84
CA GLN A 30 22.32 14.82 -18.16
C GLN A 30 23.43 14.50 -17.16
N GLY A 31 23.07 14.21 -15.89
CA GLY A 31 24.01 13.85 -14.83
C GLY A 31 24.76 12.52 -15.07
N GLY A 32 24.23 11.63 -15.93
CA GLY A 32 24.89 10.40 -16.35
C GLY A 32 24.97 9.28 -15.31
N GLN A 33 24.47 9.50 -14.08
CA GLN A 33 24.38 8.50 -13.02
C GLN A 33 22.94 7.98 -12.92
N TRP A 34 22.54 7.11 -13.84
CA TRP A 34 21.14 6.71 -13.98
C TRP A 34 20.69 5.67 -12.97
N VAL A 35 21.61 4.99 -12.28
CA VAL A 35 21.34 4.02 -11.22
C VAL A 35 22.09 4.41 -9.97
N MET A 36 21.38 4.52 -8.83
CA MET A 36 21.97 4.92 -7.54
C MET A 36 22.69 6.27 -7.60
N GLY A 37 22.20 7.21 -8.42
CA GLY A 37 22.69 8.58 -8.48
C GLY A 37 22.31 9.41 -7.24
N PRO A 38 22.79 10.66 -7.13
CA PRO A 38 22.60 11.50 -5.94
C PRO A 38 21.13 11.75 -5.60
N GLN A 39 20.24 11.76 -6.59
CA GLN A 39 18.79 11.92 -6.36
C GLN A 39 18.19 10.78 -5.55
N VAL A 40 18.75 9.56 -5.61
CA VAL A 40 18.28 8.43 -4.80
C VAL A 40 18.57 8.69 -3.33
N ALA A 41 19.78 9.13 -2.99
CA ALA A 41 20.15 9.47 -1.61
C ALA A 41 19.33 10.66 -1.06
N GLU A 42 19.11 11.68 -1.89
CA GLU A 42 18.26 12.84 -1.53
C GLU A 42 16.81 12.42 -1.30
N LEU A 43 16.25 11.58 -2.16
CA LEU A 43 14.91 11.03 -1.98
C LEU A 43 14.81 10.21 -0.68
N GLU A 44 15.77 9.31 -0.42
CA GLU A 44 15.80 8.50 0.81
C GLU A 44 15.80 9.39 2.06
N LYS A 45 16.57 10.49 2.05
CA LYS A 45 16.59 11.48 3.13
C LYS A 45 15.21 12.14 3.31
N GLN A 46 14.63 12.69 2.23
CA GLN A 46 13.33 13.37 2.30
C GLN A 46 12.21 12.42 2.71
N LEU A 47 12.21 11.17 2.24
CA LEU A 47 11.25 10.15 2.66
C LEU A 47 11.40 9.79 4.14
N SER A 48 12.64 9.71 4.65
CA SER A 48 12.90 9.47 6.07
C SER A 48 12.34 10.62 6.94
N GLU A 49 12.58 11.86 6.53
CA GLU A 49 12.04 13.05 7.20
C GLU A 49 10.51 13.06 7.17
N PHE A 50 9.91 12.75 6.01
CA PHE A 50 8.46 12.71 5.84
C PHE A 50 7.80 11.60 6.67
N ALA A 51 8.37 10.39 6.70
CA ALA A 51 7.85 9.25 7.45
C ALA A 51 8.20 9.30 8.95
N GLY A 52 9.16 10.13 9.37
CA GLY A 52 9.62 10.24 10.76
C GLY A 52 10.45 9.03 11.19
N VAL A 53 11.30 8.50 10.31
CA VAL A 53 12.17 7.34 10.56
C VAL A 53 13.63 7.68 10.34
N LYS A 54 14.54 6.85 10.89
CA LYS A 54 15.98 7.02 10.68
C LYS A 54 16.42 6.65 9.27
N HIS A 55 15.85 5.59 8.69
CA HIS A 55 16.33 4.99 7.46
C HIS A 55 15.21 4.73 6.47
N THR A 56 15.46 5.16 5.24
CA THR A 56 14.73 4.75 4.04
C THR A 56 15.69 4.07 3.08
N ILE A 57 15.27 2.97 2.48
CA ILE A 57 16.01 2.23 1.47
C ILE A 57 15.13 2.12 0.24
N ALA A 58 15.39 2.96 -0.76
CA ALA A 58 14.67 2.93 -2.03
C ALA A 58 15.05 1.70 -2.85
N CYS A 59 14.08 1.10 -3.54
CA CYS A 59 14.24 -0.13 -4.31
C CYS A 59 13.42 -0.13 -5.60
N ALA A 60 13.50 -1.21 -6.37
CA ALA A 60 12.94 -1.28 -7.72
C ALA A 60 11.42 -1.21 -7.78
N ASN A 61 10.71 -1.72 -6.78
CA ASN A 61 9.24 -1.75 -6.72
C ASN A 61 8.74 -2.10 -5.32
N GLY A 62 7.42 -2.00 -5.11
CA GLY A 62 6.80 -2.30 -3.80
C GLY A 62 6.88 -3.78 -3.41
N THR A 63 6.83 -4.71 -4.37
CA THR A 63 6.98 -6.15 -4.11
C THR A 63 8.37 -6.46 -3.56
N ASP A 64 9.40 -5.91 -4.19
CA ASP A 64 10.77 -6.03 -3.70
C ASP A 64 10.96 -5.38 -2.32
N ALA A 65 10.29 -4.26 -2.07
CA ALA A 65 10.34 -3.58 -0.77
C ALA A 65 9.88 -4.50 0.39
N LEU A 66 8.85 -5.32 0.17
CA LEU A 66 8.42 -6.36 1.12
C LEU A 66 9.40 -7.53 1.15
N LEU A 67 9.82 -8.03 -0.01
CA LEU A 67 10.67 -9.20 -0.17
C LEU A 67 12.02 -9.03 0.57
N ILE A 68 12.68 -7.88 0.39
CA ILE A 68 14.00 -7.64 0.99
C ILE A 68 13.96 -7.60 2.52
N VAL A 69 12.84 -7.16 3.12
CA VAL A 69 12.65 -7.20 4.58
C VAL A 69 12.51 -8.62 5.09
N LEU A 70 11.67 -9.45 4.45
CA LEU A 70 11.52 -10.85 4.83
C LEU A 70 12.86 -11.61 4.74
N ARG A 71 13.63 -11.34 3.69
CA ARG A 71 15.00 -11.90 3.55
C ARG A 71 15.96 -11.38 4.61
N ALA A 72 15.90 -10.08 4.95
CA ALA A 72 16.75 -9.49 5.99
C ALA A 72 16.44 -10.06 7.38
N TRP A 73 15.21 -10.49 7.63
CA TRP A 73 14.78 -11.18 8.84
C TRP A 73 15.02 -12.70 8.80
N ASP A 74 15.63 -13.21 7.74
CA ASP A 74 15.88 -14.65 7.54
C ASP A 74 14.59 -15.47 7.66
N ILE A 75 13.49 -14.96 7.10
CA ILE A 75 12.22 -15.65 6.99
C ILE A 75 12.26 -16.57 5.77
N GLY A 76 11.89 -17.85 5.98
CA GLY A 76 11.99 -18.88 4.95
C GLY A 76 11.18 -20.15 5.25
N PRO A 77 11.58 -21.30 4.68
CA PRO A 77 10.85 -22.56 4.84
C PRO A 77 10.64 -22.95 6.31
N GLY A 78 9.40 -23.33 6.65
CA GLY A 78 8.99 -23.64 8.02
C GLY A 78 8.49 -22.45 8.84
N ASP A 79 8.63 -21.23 8.31
CA ASP A 79 8.10 -20.03 8.96
C ASP A 79 6.68 -19.68 8.45
N ALA A 80 5.87 -19.10 9.33
CA ALA A 80 4.55 -18.56 9.01
C ALA A 80 4.57 -17.03 9.12
N VAL A 81 3.97 -16.36 8.10
CA VAL A 81 3.72 -14.93 8.09
C VAL A 81 2.23 -14.69 7.94
N PHE A 82 1.62 -13.94 8.86
CA PHE A 82 0.19 -13.65 8.86
C PHE A 82 -0.10 -12.44 7.96
N VAL A 83 -1.00 -12.61 6.98
CA VAL A 83 -1.34 -11.59 5.98
C VAL A 83 -2.85 -11.49 5.80
N PRO A 84 -3.43 -10.30 5.54
CA PRO A 84 -4.85 -10.21 5.21
C PRO A 84 -5.16 -11.01 3.94
N THR A 85 -6.33 -11.64 3.90
CA THR A 85 -6.79 -12.30 2.66
C THR A 85 -7.38 -11.29 1.66
N PHE A 86 -7.89 -10.15 2.15
CA PHE A 86 -8.42 -9.07 1.34
C PHE A 86 -7.36 -8.01 1.11
N THR A 87 -6.46 -8.29 0.16
CA THR A 87 -5.35 -7.40 -0.22
C THR A 87 -4.87 -7.69 -1.64
N PHE A 88 -3.89 -6.91 -2.12
CA PHE A 88 -3.17 -7.19 -3.36
C PHE A 88 -2.25 -8.42 -3.21
N ALA A 89 -2.06 -9.15 -4.30
CA ALA A 89 -1.33 -10.42 -4.31
C ALA A 89 0.08 -10.33 -3.70
N ALA A 90 0.79 -9.19 -3.90
CA ALA A 90 2.17 -9.03 -3.46
C ALA A 90 2.37 -9.32 -1.96
N SER A 91 1.40 -8.96 -1.09
CA SER A 91 1.52 -9.20 0.36
C SER A 91 1.67 -10.68 0.71
N ALA A 92 1.01 -11.60 -0.03
CA ALA A 92 1.15 -13.04 0.18
C ALA A 92 2.25 -13.65 -0.73
N GLU A 93 2.42 -13.09 -1.93
CA GLU A 93 3.38 -13.57 -2.94
C GLU A 93 4.81 -13.55 -2.41
N VAL A 94 5.24 -12.45 -1.78
CA VAL A 94 6.59 -12.32 -1.25
C VAL A 94 6.90 -13.33 -0.13
N VAL A 95 5.88 -13.71 0.65
CA VAL A 95 6.01 -14.75 1.68
C VAL A 95 6.28 -16.11 1.02
N ALA A 96 5.51 -16.44 -0.03
CA ALA A 96 5.73 -17.67 -0.78
C ALA A 96 7.08 -17.65 -1.53
N LEU A 97 7.49 -16.51 -2.08
CA LEU A 97 8.77 -16.36 -2.79
C LEU A 97 9.99 -16.59 -1.91
N VAL A 98 9.95 -16.27 -0.62
CA VAL A 98 11.02 -16.62 0.31
C VAL A 98 10.92 -18.07 0.84
N GLY A 99 9.94 -18.85 0.38
CA GLY A 99 9.71 -20.23 0.80
C GLY A 99 8.96 -20.38 2.14
N ALA A 100 8.54 -19.26 2.74
CA ALA A 100 7.71 -19.25 3.94
C ALA A 100 6.23 -19.50 3.59
N THR A 101 5.40 -19.67 4.59
CA THR A 101 3.98 -19.95 4.42
C THR A 101 3.14 -18.72 4.79
N PRO A 102 2.44 -18.08 3.83
CA PRO A 102 1.44 -17.09 4.17
C PRO A 102 0.26 -17.75 4.90
N VAL A 103 -0.18 -17.15 5.99
CA VAL A 103 -1.35 -17.59 6.77
C VAL A 103 -2.40 -16.47 6.67
N PHE A 104 -3.54 -16.78 6.07
CA PHE A 104 -4.55 -15.77 5.81
C PHE A 104 -5.37 -15.43 7.04
N VAL A 105 -5.62 -14.13 7.20
CA VAL A 105 -6.35 -13.48 8.28
C VAL A 105 -7.49 -12.67 7.66
N ASP A 106 -8.66 -12.62 8.32
CA ASP A 106 -9.78 -11.81 7.87
C ASP A 106 -9.53 -10.31 8.12
N VAL A 107 -10.43 -9.49 7.61
CA VAL A 107 -10.40 -8.04 7.76
C VAL A 107 -11.65 -7.54 8.46
N LEU A 108 -11.61 -6.32 8.99
CA LEU A 108 -12.76 -5.60 9.50
C LEU A 108 -13.61 -5.07 8.33
N GLU A 109 -14.93 -5.13 8.46
CA GLU A 109 -15.86 -4.78 7.39
C GLU A 109 -15.87 -3.29 7.04
N ASP A 110 -15.64 -2.44 8.03
CA ASP A 110 -15.74 -0.99 7.93
C ASP A 110 -14.44 -0.30 7.52
N THR A 111 -13.28 -0.90 7.86
CA THR A 111 -11.96 -0.35 7.55
C THR A 111 -11.22 -1.13 6.47
N TYR A 112 -11.65 -2.37 6.17
CA TYR A 112 -10.98 -3.31 5.26
C TYR A 112 -9.58 -3.73 5.69
N ASN A 113 -9.15 -3.34 6.88
CA ASN A 113 -7.83 -3.64 7.43
C ASN A 113 -7.88 -4.89 8.32
N MET A 114 -6.70 -5.48 8.59
CA MET A 114 -6.54 -6.72 9.34
C MET A 114 -7.38 -6.74 10.63
N ASP A 115 -8.20 -7.78 10.81
CA ASP A 115 -8.96 -8.02 12.05
C ASP A 115 -8.05 -8.61 13.13
N PRO A 116 -7.85 -7.91 14.27
CA PRO A 116 -7.03 -8.41 15.36
C PRO A 116 -7.52 -9.74 15.95
N ALA A 117 -8.84 -9.96 16.02
CA ALA A 117 -9.39 -11.21 16.56
C ALA A 117 -9.11 -12.39 15.63
N SER A 118 -9.23 -12.19 14.31
CA SER A 118 -8.86 -13.18 13.32
C SER A 118 -7.34 -13.46 13.33
N LEU A 119 -6.50 -12.44 13.55
CA LEU A 119 -5.06 -12.62 13.72
C LEU A 119 -4.75 -13.51 14.93
N GLU A 120 -5.33 -13.26 16.10
CA GLU A 120 -5.11 -14.08 17.30
C GLU A 120 -5.57 -15.53 17.10
N ALA A 121 -6.70 -15.73 16.40
CA ALA A 121 -7.20 -17.06 16.04
C ALA A 121 -6.21 -17.81 15.12
N ALA A 122 -5.68 -17.11 14.10
CA ALA A 122 -4.69 -17.67 13.17
C ALA A 122 -3.37 -18.04 13.88
N ILE A 123 -2.87 -17.18 14.76
CA ILE A 123 -1.67 -17.46 15.57
C ILE A 123 -1.89 -18.71 16.44
N THR A 124 -3.06 -18.79 17.11
CA THR A 124 -3.41 -19.95 17.95
C THR A 124 -3.50 -21.24 17.12
N MET A 125 -4.09 -21.16 15.93
CA MET A 125 -4.19 -22.28 14.98
C MET A 125 -2.78 -22.81 14.62
N ILE A 126 -1.88 -21.95 14.19
CA ILE A 126 -0.50 -22.32 13.80
C ILE A 126 0.29 -22.92 14.98
N LYS A 127 0.18 -22.32 16.16
CA LYS A 127 0.85 -22.85 17.38
C LYS A 127 0.32 -24.23 17.77
N ARG A 128 -1.01 -24.44 17.68
CA ARG A 128 -1.63 -25.74 18.00
C ARG A 128 -1.22 -26.83 17.02
N GLU A 129 -1.10 -26.51 15.72
CA GLU A 129 -0.66 -27.47 14.71
C GLU A 129 0.83 -27.86 14.86
N GLY A 130 1.67 -26.95 15.34
CA GLY A 130 3.07 -27.18 15.61
C GLY A 130 3.95 -27.49 14.40
N LYS A 131 3.44 -27.26 13.17
CA LYS A 131 4.14 -27.54 11.91
C LYS A 131 4.96 -26.35 11.40
N LEU A 132 4.53 -25.14 11.74
CA LEU A 132 5.13 -23.89 11.32
C LEU A 132 5.48 -23.04 12.52
N LYS A 133 6.52 -22.23 12.38
CA LYS A 133 6.93 -21.24 13.38
C LYS A 133 6.32 -19.87 13.02
N ALA A 134 5.47 -19.33 13.85
CA ALA A 134 4.98 -17.97 13.71
C ALA A 134 6.16 -16.97 13.80
N ARG A 135 6.38 -16.13 12.78
CA ARG A 135 7.53 -15.23 12.68
C ARG A 135 7.17 -13.77 12.51
N ALA A 136 6.19 -13.47 11.67
CA ALA A 136 5.84 -12.09 11.34
C ALA A 136 4.36 -11.91 11.07
N VAL A 137 3.90 -10.69 11.24
CA VAL A 137 2.60 -10.17 10.78
C VAL A 137 2.85 -9.10 9.74
N MET A 138 2.10 -9.14 8.65
CA MET A 138 2.16 -8.15 7.57
C MET A 138 0.78 -7.49 7.40
N PRO A 139 0.41 -6.51 8.24
CA PRO A 139 -0.78 -5.71 8.03
C PRO A 139 -0.63 -4.87 6.77
N VAL A 140 -1.75 -4.60 6.09
CA VAL A 140 -1.79 -3.76 4.90
C VAL A 140 -2.61 -2.52 5.20
N ASP A 141 -2.08 -1.34 4.87
CA ASP A 141 -2.75 -0.05 4.98
C ASP A 141 -3.68 0.14 3.76
N LEU A 142 -4.76 -0.66 3.71
CA LEU A 142 -5.58 -0.79 2.52
C LEU A 142 -6.40 0.48 2.25
N PHE A 143 -6.56 0.80 0.96
CA PHE A 143 -7.32 1.94 0.44
C PHE A 143 -6.84 3.32 0.90
N GLY A 144 -5.76 3.39 1.68
CA GLY A 144 -5.15 4.65 2.06
C GLY A 144 -5.20 4.98 3.54
N GLN A 145 -5.76 4.11 4.39
CA GLN A 145 -5.70 4.28 5.84
C GLN A 145 -4.86 3.19 6.51
N THR A 146 -4.25 3.54 7.64
CA THR A 146 -3.48 2.58 8.44
C THR A 146 -4.38 1.49 9.01
N ALA A 147 -3.83 0.28 9.18
CA ALA A 147 -4.40 -0.70 10.10
C ALA A 147 -4.41 -0.14 11.53
N ASP A 148 -5.22 -0.70 12.44
CA ASP A 148 -5.21 -0.27 13.83
C ASP A 148 -3.98 -0.83 14.58
N TYR A 149 -2.86 -0.16 14.42
CA TYR A 149 -1.59 -0.54 15.01
C TYR A 149 -1.59 -0.47 16.54
N ARG A 150 -2.50 0.30 17.16
CA ARG A 150 -2.69 0.35 18.63
C ARG A 150 -3.05 -1.02 19.21
N VAL A 151 -3.74 -1.84 18.41
CA VAL A 151 -4.12 -3.21 18.81
C VAL A 151 -3.14 -4.24 18.26
N LEU A 152 -2.65 -4.08 17.03
CA LEU A 152 -1.77 -5.06 16.39
C LEU A 152 -0.35 -5.10 17.01
N GLU A 153 0.24 -3.94 17.35
CA GLU A 153 1.57 -3.88 17.98
C GLU A 153 1.63 -4.64 19.32
N PRO A 154 0.67 -4.48 20.26
CA PRO A 154 0.63 -5.28 21.47
C PRO A 154 0.53 -6.79 21.24
N ILE A 155 -0.26 -7.23 20.23
CA ILE A 155 -0.35 -8.65 19.86
C ILE A 155 1.01 -9.14 19.37
N CYS A 156 1.65 -8.44 18.42
CA CYS A 156 2.96 -8.84 17.92
C CYS A 156 4.01 -8.91 19.02
N LYS A 157 4.04 -7.92 19.91
CA LYS A 157 4.97 -7.91 21.06
C LYS A 157 4.75 -9.08 22.01
N ARG A 158 3.51 -9.37 22.36
CA ARG A 158 3.13 -10.51 23.23
C ARG A 158 3.53 -11.85 22.63
N GLU A 159 3.33 -11.98 21.32
CA GLU A 159 3.57 -13.23 20.58
C GLU A 159 5.03 -13.38 20.09
N GLY A 160 5.87 -12.34 20.25
CA GLY A 160 7.26 -12.32 19.79
C GLY A 160 7.39 -12.29 18.26
N LEU A 161 6.42 -11.66 17.57
CA LEU A 161 6.35 -11.56 16.12
C LEU A 161 6.94 -10.24 15.63
N LYS A 162 7.62 -10.27 14.49
CA LYS A 162 8.00 -9.07 13.75
C LYS A 162 6.79 -8.48 13.04
N MET A 163 6.76 -7.15 12.90
CA MET A 163 5.71 -6.45 12.14
C MET A 163 6.30 -5.74 10.92
N LEU A 164 5.88 -6.18 9.72
CA LEU A 164 6.15 -5.51 8.44
C LEU A 164 4.88 -4.83 7.94
N CYS A 165 4.82 -3.51 8.00
CA CYS A 165 3.66 -2.75 7.55
C CYS A 165 3.71 -2.53 6.03
N ASP A 166 2.72 -3.05 5.30
CA ASP A 166 2.56 -2.79 3.87
C ASP A 166 1.78 -1.49 3.66
N ALA A 167 2.52 -0.38 3.54
CA ALA A 167 1.96 0.95 3.31
C ALA A 167 1.86 1.32 1.82
N ALA A 168 1.86 0.33 0.90
CA ALA A 168 1.81 0.61 -0.54
C ALA A 168 0.58 1.43 -0.96
N GLN A 169 -0.50 1.38 -0.22
CA GLN A 169 -1.69 2.20 -0.44
C GLN A 169 -1.86 3.29 0.63
N GLY A 170 -1.28 3.09 1.82
CA GLY A 170 -1.44 3.99 2.95
C GLY A 170 -0.28 4.98 3.16
N PHE A 171 0.77 4.97 2.34
CA PHE A 171 1.91 5.87 2.55
C PHE A 171 1.45 7.33 2.67
N GLY A 172 1.82 7.97 3.78
CA GLY A 172 1.39 9.32 4.13
C GLY A 172 0.18 9.41 5.06
N ALA A 173 -0.61 8.34 5.24
CA ALA A 173 -1.67 8.27 6.24
C ALA A 173 -1.13 8.47 7.66
N LEU A 174 -1.99 8.92 8.58
CA LEU A 174 -1.64 9.11 9.99
C LEU A 174 -2.51 8.22 10.89
N LEU A 175 -1.93 7.77 11.99
CA LEU A 175 -2.63 7.21 13.15
C LEU A 175 -2.01 7.79 14.42
N ASP A 176 -2.78 8.57 15.18
CA ASP A 176 -2.34 9.27 16.41
C ASP A 176 -1.01 10.03 16.20
N GLY A 177 -0.88 10.74 15.06
CA GLY A 177 0.30 11.49 14.68
C GLY A 177 1.47 10.67 14.14
N ARG A 178 1.40 9.34 14.14
CA ARG A 178 2.39 8.44 13.53
C ARG A 178 2.06 8.22 12.06
N ARG A 179 3.01 8.44 11.18
CA ARG A 179 2.81 8.32 9.73
C ARG A 179 3.01 6.88 9.26
N ALA A 180 2.16 6.41 8.35
CA ALA A 180 2.38 5.16 7.61
C ALA A 180 3.74 5.21 6.89
N GLY A 181 4.53 4.14 7.03
CA GLY A 181 5.97 4.13 6.73
C GLY A 181 6.84 4.23 7.98
N GLY A 182 6.37 4.90 9.06
CA GLY A 182 7.07 5.02 10.35
C GLY A 182 6.57 4.10 11.46
N ILE A 183 5.75 3.09 11.14
CA ILE A 183 5.12 2.16 12.08
C ILE A 183 5.64 0.74 11.86
N GLY A 184 5.71 -0.07 12.93
CA GLY A 184 6.22 -1.44 12.91
C GLY A 184 7.73 -1.56 13.07
N ASP A 185 8.27 -2.78 12.99
CA ASP A 185 9.73 -3.05 12.96
C ASP A 185 10.33 -2.60 11.62
N ALA A 186 9.54 -2.72 10.55
CA ALA A 186 9.80 -2.16 9.23
C ALA A 186 8.48 -1.87 8.52
N ALA A 187 8.52 -0.96 7.56
CA ALA A 187 7.42 -0.71 6.65
C ALA A 187 7.91 -0.70 5.20
N SER A 188 7.00 -0.90 4.26
CA SER A 188 7.28 -0.81 2.84
C SER A 188 6.26 0.08 2.14
N THR A 189 6.65 0.65 0.99
CA THR A 189 5.71 1.33 0.10
C THR A 189 6.02 1.03 -1.36
N SER A 190 5.05 1.34 -2.21
CA SER A 190 5.16 1.25 -3.67
C SER A 190 5.03 2.63 -4.28
N PHE A 191 5.87 2.91 -5.26
CA PHE A 191 5.79 4.12 -6.07
C PHE A 191 5.24 3.84 -7.48
N PHE A 192 4.48 2.73 -7.66
CA PHE A 192 3.74 2.52 -8.90
C PHE A 192 2.90 3.77 -9.23
N PRO A 193 2.79 4.19 -10.51
CA PRO A 193 2.23 5.50 -10.87
C PRO A 193 0.89 5.86 -10.26
N ALA A 194 0.01 4.88 -10.06
CA ALA A 194 -1.33 5.08 -9.48
C ALA A 194 -1.36 5.11 -7.94
N LYS A 195 -0.22 4.96 -7.25
CA LYS A 195 -0.14 5.04 -5.79
C LYS A 195 -0.25 6.50 -5.31
N PRO A 196 -0.59 6.75 -4.03
CA PRO A 196 -0.69 8.11 -3.49
C PRO A 196 0.54 8.97 -3.80
N LEU A 197 1.74 8.42 -3.61
CA LEU A 197 3.00 8.95 -4.11
C LEU A 197 3.54 7.96 -5.15
N GLY A 198 3.45 8.29 -6.43
CA GLY A 198 3.85 7.39 -7.52
C GLY A 198 4.84 8.04 -8.49
N CYS A 199 5.84 7.29 -8.97
CA CYS A 199 6.78 7.74 -10.01
C CYS A 199 6.23 7.52 -11.43
N TYR A 200 7.07 7.59 -12.45
CA TYR A 200 6.68 7.36 -13.86
C TYR A 200 7.22 6.02 -14.38
N GLY A 201 7.13 5.01 -13.57
CA GLY A 201 7.53 3.64 -13.78
C GLY A 201 7.36 2.86 -12.48
N ASP A 202 8.15 1.84 -12.26
CA ASP A 202 8.18 1.13 -10.99
C ASP A 202 9.14 1.79 -9.99
N GLY A 203 8.82 1.65 -8.72
CA GLY A 203 9.62 2.10 -7.60
C GLY A 203 9.02 1.61 -6.28
N GLY A 204 9.83 1.60 -5.25
CA GLY A 204 9.41 1.28 -3.89
C GLY A 204 10.43 1.76 -2.86
N ALA A 205 10.08 1.65 -1.60
CA ALA A 205 11.00 1.91 -0.50
C ALA A 205 10.63 1.10 0.73
N THR A 206 11.64 0.83 1.54
CA THR A 206 11.54 0.24 2.86
C THR A 206 11.97 1.24 3.91
N PHE A 207 11.32 1.22 5.06
CA PHE A 207 11.53 2.15 6.18
C PHE A 207 11.83 1.38 7.46
N THR A 208 12.77 1.86 8.26
CA THR A 208 13.05 1.28 9.58
C THR A 208 13.82 2.25 10.48
N ASN A 209 13.74 2.03 11.79
CA ASN A 209 14.56 2.69 12.79
C ASN A 209 15.74 1.84 13.29
N ASP A 210 15.84 0.59 12.80
CA ASP A 210 16.90 -0.35 13.16
C ASP A 210 18.10 -0.18 12.23
N ASP A 211 19.23 0.25 12.80
CA ASP A 211 20.47 0.55 12.06
C ASP A 211 21.04 -0.72 11.40
N ALA A 212 21.02 -1.87 12.09
CA ALA A 212 21.53 -3.13 11.57
C ALA A 212 20.63 -3.70 10.44
N LEU A 213 19.31 -3.57 10.58
CA LEU A 213 18.37 -3.92 9.53
C LEU A 213 18.60 -3.05 8.29
N ALA A 214 18.77 -1.74 8.46
CA ALA A 214 19.00 -0.81 7.35
C ALA A 214 20.28 -1.14 6.57
N GLU A 215 21.37 -1.49 7.25
CA GLU A 215 22.60 -1.95 6.62
C GLU A 215 22.37 -3.23 5.81
N THR A 216 21.67 -4.19 6.39
CA THR A 216 21.34 -5.47 5.74
C THR A 216 20.47 -5.25 4.48
N LEU A 217 19.45 -4.38 4.56
CA LEU A 217 18.60 -4.04 3.42
C LEU A 217 19.36 -3.36 2.28
N ARG A 218 20.29 -2.42 2.60
CA ARG A 218 21.17 -1.79 1.61
C ARG A 218 22.02 -2.80 0.88
N SER A 219 22.56 -3.79 1.60
CA SER A 219 23.33 -4.88 1.01
C SER A 219 22.46 -5.78 0.13
N ILE A 220 21.29 -6.24 0.61
CA ILE A 220 20.40 -7.15 -0.14
C ILE A 220 19.95 -6.53 -1.46
N ARG A 221 19.58 -5.24 -1.51
CA ARG A 221 19.09 -4.57 -2.73
C ARG A 221 20.13 -4.50 -3.86
N VAL A 222 21.41 -4.68 -3.55
CA VAL A 222 22.53 -4.67 -4.50
C VAL A 222 23.32 -5.98 -4.44
N HIS A 223 22.65 -7.10 -4.67
CA HIS A 223 23.21 -8.45 -4.76
C HIS A 223 23.88 -8.98 -3.49
N GLY A 224 23.57 -8.44 -2.29
CA GLY A 224 24.18 -8.85 -1.04
C GLY A 224 25.62 -8.36 -0.86
N GLN A 225 25.98 -7.26 -1.52
CA GLN A 225 27.32 -6.67 -1.48
C GLN A 225 27.71 -6.29 -0.05
N GLY A 226 28.97 -6.57 0.32
CA GLY A 226 29.63 -6.16 1.56
C GLY A 226 30.29 -4.78 1.45
N SER A 227 31.32 -4.55 2.24
CA SER A 227 32.12 -3.32 2.20
C SER A 227 32.99 -3.23 0.95
N ASP A 228 33.43 -4.36 0.39
CA ASP A 228 34.10 -4.43 -0.91
C ASP A 228 33.08 -4.66 -2.02
N LYS A 229 33.27 -3.97 -3.15
CA LYS A 229 32.40 -4.03 -4.32
C LYS A 229 32.26 -5.45 -4.92
N TYR A 230 33.29 -6.26 -4.78
CA TYR A 230 33.35 -7.61 -5.33
C TYR A 230 33.06 -8.71 -4.30
N GLU A 231 32.80 -8.34 -3.05
CA GLU A 231 32.47 -9.27 -2.00
C GLU A 231 30.94 -9.31 -1.76
N ASN A 232 30.31 -10.44 -2.04
CA ASN A 232 28.90 -10.68 -1.73
C ASN A 232 28.81 -11.47 -0.42
N VAL A 233 28.49 -10.79 0.67
CA VAL A 233 28.46 -11.36 2.03
C VAL A 233 27.16 -12.10 2.34
N ARG A 234 26.14 -11.95 1.47
CA ARG A 234 24.82 -12.62 1.56
C ARG A 234 24.19 -12.73 0.17
N ILE A 235 23.16 -13.56 0.07
CA ILE A 235 22.36 -13.62 -1.16
C ILE A 235 21.44 -12.40 -1.21
N GLY A 236 21.59 -11.60 -2.25
CA GLY A 236 20.80 -10.40 -2.50
C GLY A 236 19.94 -10.49 -3.76
N VAL A 237 19.45 -9.34 -4.18
CA VAL A 237 18.66 -9.14 -5.40
C VAL A 237 19.16 -7.92 -6.16
N ASN A 238 18.77 -7.78 -7.41
CA ASN A 238 18.94 -6.54 -8.16
C ASN A 238 17.68 -5.67 -7.96
N SER A 239 17.65 -4.88 -6.89
CA SER A 239 16.48 -4.08 -6.55
C SER A 239 16.87 -2.64 -6.19
N ARG A 240 17.07 -1.83 -7.22
CA ARG A 240 17.52 -0.44 -7.11
C ARG A 240 16.47 0.47 -7.74
N LEU A 241 16.25 1.64 -7.13
CA LEU A 241 15.46 2.69 -7.75
C LEU A 241 16.31 3.44 -8.77
N ASP A 242 15.78 3.63 -9.98
CA ASP A 242 16.43 4.43 -11.00
C ASP A 242 16.47 5.91 -10.62
N THR A 243 17.56 6.59 -10.95
CA THR A 243 17.77 8.01 -10.62
C THR A 243 16.70 8.93 -11.20
N ILE A 244 16.20 8.61 -12.40
CA ILE A 244 15.11 9.37 -13.04
C ILE A 244 13.82 9.26 -12.20
N GLN A 245 13.50 8.08 -11.71
CA GLN A 245 12.30 7.89 -10.86
C GLN A 245 12.46 8.61 -9.51
N ALA A 246 13.67 8.62 -8.95
CA ALA A 246 13.97 9.38 -7.73
C ALA A 246 13.78 10.89 -7.94
N ALA A 247 14.27 11.43 -9.06
CA ALA A 247 14.09 12.84 -9.42
C ALA A 247 12.60 13.23 -9.53
N ILE A 248 11.79 12.37 -10.15
CA ILE A 248 10.33 12.56 -10.25
C ILE A 248 9.67 12.54 -8.87
N LEU A 249 10.05 11.60 -8.01
CA LEU A 249 9.49 11.44 -6.67
C LEU A 249 9.81 12.62 -5.75
N ILE A 250 11.01 13.20 -5.84
CA ILE A 250 11.38 14.41 -5.10
C ILE A 250 10.41 15.56 -5.40
N GLU A 251 10.13 15.80 -6.69
CA GLU A 251 9.20 16.85 -7.08
C GLU A 251 7.77 16.56 -6.64
N LYS A 252 7.32 15.32 -6.75
CA LYS A 252 5.98 14.91 -6.31
C LYS A 252 5.82 14.95 -4.79
N LEU A 253 6.85 14.57 -4.03
CA LEU A 253 6.83 14.62 -2.58
C LEU A 253 6.64 16.07 -2.08
N SER A 254 7.16 17.06 -2.80
CA SER A 254 7.01 18.48 -2.43
C SER A 254 5.55 18.98 -2.43
N VAL A 255 4.66 18.36 -3.17
CA VAL A 255 3.23 18.69 -3.24
C VAL A 255 2.35 17.65 -2.56
N PHE A 256 2.90 16.52 -2.16
CA PHE A 256 2.15 15.39 -1.63
C PHE A 256 1.33 15.70 -0.36
N PRO A 257 1.82 16.48 0.63
CA PRO A 257 1.00 16.87 1.78
C PRO A 257 -0.29 17.59 1.38
N GLU A 258 -0.22 18.53 0.43
CA GLU A 258 -1.39 19.22 -0.09
C GLU A 258 -2.33 18.28 -0.86
N GLU A 259 -1.77 17.33 -1.62
CA GLU A 259 -2.58 16.33 -2.34
C GLU A 259 -3.35 15.40 -1.39
N ILE A 260 -2.83 15.10 -0.20
CA ILE A 260 -3.55 14.37 0.84
C ILE A 260 -4.77 15.18 1.32
N GLU A 261 -4.61 16.48 1.56
CA GLU A 261 -5.71 17.37 1.97
C GLU A 261 -6.78 17.48 0.87
N LEU A 262 -6.37 17.61 -0.39
CA LEU A 262 -7.29 17.65 -1.53
C LEU A 262 -8.07 16.32 -1.69
N ARG A 263 -7.43 15.17 -1.47
CA ARG A 263 -8.10 13.85 -1.47
C ARG A 263 -9.10 13.75 -0.33
N GLU A 264 -8.76 14.26 0.85
CA GLU A 264 -9.69 14.32 1.99
C GLU A 264 -10.94 15.14 1.63
N ALA A 265 -10.77 16.30 0.99
CA ALA A 265 -11.91 17.11 0.56
C ALA A 265 -12.82 16.38 -0.44
N VAL A 266 -12.24 15.63 -1.39
CA VAL A 266 -12.99 14.78 -2.33
C VAL A 266 -13.75 13.67 -1.57
N ALA A 267 -13.09 12.99 -0.64
CA ALA A 267 -13.71 11.92 0.16
C ALA A 267 -14.87 12.44 1.02
N GLN A 268 -14.69 13.56 1.70
CA GLN A 268 -15.73 14.19 2.52
C GLN A 268 -16.96 14.56 1.71
N ARG A 269 -16.78 15.04 0.47
CA ARG A 269 -17.89 15.34 -0.43
C ARG A 269 -18.67 14.09 -0.80
N TYR A 270 -18.00 12.98 -1.09
CA TYR A 270 -18.63 11.68 -1.32
C TYR A 270 -19.38 11.19 -0.07
N ASN A 271 -18.75 11.21 1.10
CA ASN A 271 -19.36 10.82 2.36
C ASN A 271 -20.64 11.63 2.64
N ASN A 272 -20.59 12.96 2.49
CA ASN A 272 -21.75 13.83 2.69
C ASN A 272 -22.93 13.50 1.76
N ALA A 273 -22.62 13.11 0.51
CA ALA A 273 -23.64 12.76 -0.47
C ALA A 273 -24.24 11.36 -0.23
N PHE A 274 -23.45 10.40 0.25
CA PHE A 274 -23.88 9.00 0.39
C PHE A 274 -24.48 8.68 1.76
N ARG A 275 -24.16 9.46 2.78
CA ARG A 275 -24.61 9.25 4.19
C ARG A 275 -26.10 9.05 4.37
N ALA A 276 -26.94 9.69 3.56
CA ALA A 276 -28.39 9.56 3.62
C ALA A 276 -28.91 8.26 2.98
N SER A 277 -28.10 7.54 2.23
CA SER A 277 -28.51 6.31 1.55
C SER A 277 -28.33 5.11 2.47
N ASN A 278 -29.41 4.37 2.71
CA ASN A 278 -29.35 3.10 3.44
C ASN A 278 -28.85 1.91 2.58
N ARG A 279 -28.50 2.15 1.32
CA ARG A 279 -28.01 1.15 0.37
C ARG A 279 -26.52 1.27 0.05
N ILE A 280 -25.87 2.31 0.56
CA ILE A 280 -24.46 2.54 0.38
C ILE A 280 -23.79 2.49 1.75
N VAL A 281 -22.76 1.63 1.88
CA VAL A 281 -21.86 1.68 3.04
C VAL A 281 -20.63 2.47 2.62
N GLU A 282 -20.47 3.66 3.20
CA GLU A 282 -19.30 4.52 2.99
C GLU A 282 -18.07 3.98 3.74
N PRO A 283 -16.84 4.22 3.25
CA PRO A 283 -15.63 3.82 3.97
C PRO A 283 -15.48 4.61 5.27
N ARG A 284 -15.11 3.92 6.35
CA ARG A 284 -14.88 4.52 7.65
C ARG A 284 -13.38 4.70 7.88
N VAL A 285 -12.98 5.89 8.29
CA VAL A 285 -11.63 6.14 8.84
C VAL A 285 -11.67 5.91 10.34
N ILE A 286 -10.70 5.16 10.89
CA ILE A 286 -10.61 4.90 12.33
C ILE A 286 -10.37 6.17 13.11
N GLU A 287 -10.79 6.21 14.36
CA GLU A 287 -10.56 7.34 15.26
C GLU A 287 -9.06 7.62 15.43
N GLY A 288 -8.66 8.89 15.39
CA GLY A 288 -7.25 9.29 15.39
C GLY A 288 -6.53 9.07 14.06
N GLY A 289 -7.23 8.52 13.05
CA GLY A 289 -6.69 8.27 11.72
C GLY A 289 -6.90 9.42 10.73
N GLN A 290 -5.98 9.52 9.76
CA GLN A 290 -6.14 10.31 8.54
C GLN A 290 -5.77 9.41 7.36
N SER A 291 -6.67 9.31 6.37
CA SER A 291 -6.44 8.51 5.16
C SER A 291 -5.76 9.34 4.06
N THR A 292 -4.92 8.69 3.26
CA THR A 292 -4.43 9.26 1.98
C THR A 292 -5.40 9.04 0.83
N TRP A 293 -6.47 8.29 1.07
CA TRP A 293 -7.49 7.99 0.07
C TRP A 293 -6.90 7.52 -1.27
N ALA A 294 -6.10 6.47 -1.20
CA ALA A 294 -5.58 5.81 -2.41
C ALA A 294 -6.72 5.33 -3.30
N GLN A 295 -7.80 4.84 -2.69
CA GLN A 295 -9.09 4.51 -3.29
C GLN A 295 -10.22 5.04 -2.39
N TYR A 296 -11.33 5.45 -3.01
CA TYR A 296 -12.60 5.66 -2.33
C TYR A 296 -13.53 4.50 -2.66
N THR A 297 -13.65 3.55 -1.72
CA THR A 297 -14.33 2.26 -1.91
C THR A 297 -15.59 2.20 -1.07
N ILE A 298 -16.73 2.05 -1.73
CA ILE A 298 -18.05 1.86 -1.10
C ILE A 298 -18.48 0.41 -1.22
N GLN A 299 -19.45 -0.01 -0.38
CA GLN A 299 -20.17 -1.26 -0.56
C GLN A 299 -21.60 -0.98 -1.00
N VAL A 300 -22.09 -1.76 -1.94
CA VAL A 300 -23.47 -1.70 -2.44
C VAL A 300 -24.03 -3.10 -2.64
N PRO A 301 -25.36 -3.32 -2.48
CA PRO A 301 -25.97 -4.65 -2.61
C PRO A 301 -25.77 -5.28 -4.00
N ASP A 302 -25.87 -4.49 -5.07
CA ASP A 302 -25.68 -4.95 -6.46
C ASP A 302 -24.56 -4.14 -7.13
N ARG A 303 -23.32 -4.50 -6.78
CA ARG A 303 -22.10 -3.91 -7.34
C ARG A 303 -22.05 -4.02 -8.87
N ASN A 304 -22.51 -5.14 -9.43
CA ASN A 304 -22.41 -5.38 -10.88
C ASN A 304 -23.36 -4.46 -11.66
N LYS A 305 -24.58 -4.24 -11.14
CA LYS A 305 -25.52 -3.27 -11.70
C LYS A 305 -24.92 -1.85 -11.67
N LEU A 306 -24.41 -1.42 -10.50
CA LEU A 306 -23.79 -0.11 -10.37
C LEU A 306 -22.61 0.07 -11.33
N GLN A 307 -21.75 -0.94 -11.45
CA GLN A 307 -20.62 -0.90 -12.38
C GLN A 307 -21.06 -0.74 -13.85
N ALA A 308 -22.12 -1.42 -14.25
CA ALA A 308 -22.69 -1.31 -15.60
C ALA A 308 -23.25 0.10 -15.86
N GLU A 309 -23.98 0.67 -14.91
CA GLU A 309 -24.55 2.02 -15.01
C GLU A 309 -23.46 3.11 -15.08
N LEU A 310 -22.45 3.02 -14.21
CA LEU A 310 -21.30 3.91 -14.27
C LEU A 310 -20.59 3.86 -15.64
N LYS A 311 -20.34 2.65 -16.14
CA LYS A 311 -19.74 2.44 -17.47
C LYS A 311 -20.58 3.03 -18.59
N ALA A 312 -21.91 2.84 -18.55
CA ALA A 312 -22.83 3.40 -19.56
C ALA A 312 -22.82 4.95 -19.59
N LYS A 313 -22.53 5.59 -18.45
CA LYS A 313 -22.35 7.03 -18.30
C LYS A 313 -20.92 7.52 -18.54
N GLY A 314 -19.98 6.64 -18.93
CA GLY A 314 -18.58 6.96 -19.16
C GLY A 314 -17.81 7.30 -17.87
N ILE A 315 -18.26 6.77 -16.72
CA ILE A 315 -17.60 6.93 -15.41
C ILE A 315 -16.81 5.67 -15.14
N PRO A 316 -15.46 5.74 -15.02
CA PRO A 316 -14.64 4.59 -14.69
C PRO A 316 -14.85 4.17 -13.24
N SER A 317 -14.79 2.86 -12.98
CA SER A 317 -14.83 2.27 -11.64
C SER A 317 -13.95 1.03 -11.61
N ALA A 318 -13.53 0.63 -10.41
CA ALA A 318 -12.69 -0.55 -10.22
C ALA A 318 -13.21 -1.40 -9.05
N VAL A 319 -12.85 -2.68 -9.07
CA VAL A 319 -13.18 -3.60 -7.97
C VAL A 319 -11.89 -4.10 -7.35
N TYR A 320 -11.65 -3.69 -6.13
CA TYR A 320 -10.53 -4.11 -5.30
C TYR A 320 -11.06 -4.70 -3.99
N TYR A 321 -11.13 -6.05 -3.84
CA TYR A 321 -10.76 -7.10 -4.78
C TYR A 321 -11.96 -8.02 -5.00
N PRO A 322 -12.15 -8.62 -6.19
CA PRO A 322 -13.33 -9.44 -6.49
C PRO A 322 -13.25 -10.85 -5.90
N ILE A 323 -12.08 -11.30 -5.49
CA ILE A 323 -11.80 -12.64 -4.94
C ILE A 323 -10.74 -12.49 -3.85
N PRO A 324 -10.96 -13.02 -2.62
CA PRO A 324 -9.94 -12.99 -1.57
C PRO A 324 -8.78 -13.91 -1.93
N LEU A 325 -7.56 -13.63 -1.44
CA LEU A 325 -6.37 -14.41 -1.77
C LEU A 325 -6.52 -15.88 -1.36
N SER A 326 -7.14 -16.16 -0.22
CA SER A 326 -7.42 -17.54 0.25
C SER A 326 -8.27 -18.38 -0.73
N ALA A 327 -9.03 -17.73 -1.62
CA ALA A 327 -9.82 -18.39 -2.67
C ALA A 327 -9.15 -18.40 -4.05
N GLN A 328 -8.06 -17.65 -4.24
CA GLN A 328 -7.31 -17.60 -5.50
C GLN A 328 -6.61 -18.94 -5.80
N LYS A 329 -6.58 -19.35 -7.06
CA LYS A 329 -6.00 -20.65 -7.49
C LYS A 329 -4.54 -20.83 -7.03
N GLY A 330 -3.76 -19.75 -7.04
CA GLY A 330 -2.35 -19.77 -6.65
C GLY A 330 -2.12 -19.86 -5.14
N TYR A 331 -3.13 -19.52 -4.32
CA TYR A 331 -2.95 -19.33 -2.87
C TYR A 331 -3.86 -20.21 -2.00
N LYS A 332 -4.94 -20.78 -2.53
CA LYS A 332 -5.95 -21.53 -1.77
C LYS A 332 -5.44 -22.78 -1.04
N HIS A 333 -4.20 -23.19 -1.30
CA HIS A 333 -3.57 -24.31 -0.61
C HIS A 333 -2.83 -23.91 0.67
N PHE A 334 -2.67 -22.61 0.92
CA PHE A 334 -2.07 -22.10 2.14
C PHE A 334 -3.07 -22.08 3.32
N PRO A 335 -2.59 -22.17 4.58
CA PRO A 335 -3.45 -22.08 5.75
C PRO A 335 -4.23 -20.77 5.81
N SER A 336 -5.46 -20.85 6.30
CA SER A 336 -6.34 -19.69 6.50
C SER A 336 -7.13 -19.83 7.79
N ALA A 337 -7.22 -18.76 8.58
CA ALA A 337 -8.31 -18.63 9.53
C ALA A 337 -9.65 -18.51 8.76
N PRO A 338 -10.83 -18.66 9.39
CA PRO A 338 -12.09 -18.30 8.76
C PRO A 338 -12.11 -16.84 8.34
N THR A 339 -12.57 -16.58 7.09
CA THR A 339 -12.55 -15.23 6.47
C THR A 339 -13.93 -14.76 5.98
N PRO A 340 -14.99 -14.85 6.81
CA PRO A 340 -16.38 -14.57 6.37
C PRO A 340 -16.61 -13.13 5.95
N VAL A 341 -15.88 -12.16 6.52
CA VAL A 341 -15.98 -10.76 6.12
C VAL A 341 -15.41 -10.56 4.73
N SER A 342 -14.18 -11.03 4.49
CA SER A 342 -13.54 -10.94 3.17
C SER A 342 -14.36 -11.62 2.07
N ASP A 343 -14.93 -12.79 2.33
CA ASP A 343 -15.78 -13.53 1.38
C ASP A 343 -17.05 -12.73 1.01
N ARG A 344 -17.61 -11.97 1.95
CA ARG A 344 -18.79 -11.13 1.73
C ARG A 344 -18.42 -9.85 0.98
N ILE A 345 -17.44 -9.09 1.47
CA ILE A 345 -17.12 -7.78 0.90
C ILE A 345 -16.56 -7.86 -0.52
N CYS A 346 -15.90 -8.94 -0.91
CA CYS A 346 -15.49 -9.19 -2.30
C CYS A 346 -16.65 -9.09 -3.31
N ASN A 347 -17.90 -9.30 -2.88
CA ASN A 347 -19.08 -9.23 -3.72
C ASN A 347 -19.75 -7.85 -3.75
N THR A 348 -19.44 -6.98 -2.79
CA THR A 348 -20.16 -5.71 -2.58
C THR A 348 -19.31 -4.47 -2.87
N VAL A 349 -17.97 -4.56 -2.78
CA VAL A 349 -17.08 -3.41 -2.93
C VAL A 349 -16.97 -2.91 -4.37
N ILE A 350 -16.94 -1.58 -4.52
CA ILE A 350 -16.62 -0.88 -5.76
C ILE A 350 -15.93 0.44 -5.44
N SER A 351 -14.86 0.76 -6.17
CA SER A 351 -14.10 1.99 -6.02
C SER A 351 -14.51 3.02 -7.07
N LEU A 352 -14.73 4.24 -6.63
CA LEU A 352 -15.09 5.39 -7.45
C LEU A 352 -13.84 6.21 -7.82
N PRO A 353 -13.91 7.09 -8.85
CA PRO A 353 -12.81 7.99 -9.18
C PRO A 353 -12.37 8.80 -7.96
N MET A 354 -11.06 8.74 -7.66
CA MET A 354 -10.47 9.38 -6.49
C MET A 354 -9.07 9.90 -6.83
N HIS A 355 -8.92 11.21 -6.89
CA HIS A 355 -7.63 11.89 -7.04
C HIS A 355 -7.73 13.35 -6.60
N PRO A 356 -6.61 14.04 -6.25
CA PRO A 356 -6.63 15.38 -5.67
C PRO A 356 -7.15 16.48 -6.62
N TYR A 357 -7.27 16.18 -7.90
CA TYR A 357 -7.65 17.12 -8.96
C TYR A 357 -9.07 16.86 -9.51
N LEU A 358 -9.88 16.08 -8.80
CA LEU A 358 -11.26 15.79 -9.20
C LEU A 358 -12.12 17.04 -8.97
N ASP A 359 -12.59 17.66 -10.08
CA ASP A 359 -13.41 18.85 -9.99
C ASP A 359 -14.83 18.56 -9.49
N THR A 360 -15.46 19.58 -8.91
CA THR A 360 -16.78 19.49 -8.29
C THR A 360 -17.86 19.02 -9.26
N ALA A 361 -17.88 19.53 -10.49
CA ALA A 361 -18.92 19.18 -11.47
C ALA A 361 -18.80 17.71 -11.92
N THR A 362 -17.58 17.24 -12.11
CA THR A 362 -17.30 15.82 -12.38
C THR A 362 -17.72 14.95 -11.22
N GLN A 363 -17.43 15.36 -9.99
CA GLN A 363 -17.80 14.62 -8.78
C GLN A 363 -19.32 14.59 -8.59
N ASP A 364 -20.05 15.69 -8.85
CA ASP A 364 -21.53 15.72 -8.80
C ASP A 364 -22.14 14.70 -9.75
N ARG A 365 -21.64 14.66 -11.00
CA ARG A 365 -22.10 13.69 -11.99
C ARG A 365 -21.88 12.23 -11.53
N ILE A 366 -20.76 11.94 -10.86
CA ILE A 366 -20.49 10.61 -10.29
C ILE A 366 -21.49 10.32 -9.18
N ILE A 367 -21.68 11.23 -8.23
CA ILE A 367 -22.62 11.11 -7.09
C ILE A 367 -24.04 10.86 -7.59
N GLU A 368 -24.55 11.68 -8.49
CA GLU A 368 -25.89 11.55 -9.06
C GLU A 368 -26.08 10.18 -9.72
N THR A 369 -25.07 9.72 -10.48
CA THR A 369 -25.14 8.41 -11.14
C THR A 369 -25.17 7.26 -10.13
N VAL A 370 -24.35 7.33 -9.07
CA VAL A 370 -24.32 6.31 -8.01
C VAL A 370 -25.69 6.27 -7.29
N LEU A 371 -26.20 7.42 -6.83
CA LEU A 371 -27.47 7.50 -6.11
C LEU A 371 -28.67 7.03 -6.94
N ALA A 372 -28.65 7.25 -8.25
CA ALA A 372 -29.71 6.80 -9.15
C ALA A 372 -29.68 5.29 -9.45
N ALA A 373 -28.51 4.64 -9.30
CA ALA A 373 -28.30 3.24 -9.67
C ALA A 373 -28.51 2.23 -8.52
N VAL A 374 -28.42 2.70 -7.25
CA VAL A 374 -28.51 1.83 -6.03
C VAL A 374 -29.90 1.66 -5.44
#